data_3d762a96c7e0a27a7e2503568bbb390c
#
_entry.id   3d762a96c7e0a27a7e2503568bbb390c
#
_cell.length_a   1.000
_cell.length_b   1.000
_cell.length_c   1.000
_cell.angle_alpha   90.00
_cell.angle_beta   90.00
_cell.angle_gamma   90.00
#
_symmetry.space_group_name_H-M   'P 1'
#
loop_
_entity.id
_entity.type
_entity.pdbx_description
1 polymer ?
#
loop_
_entity_poly.entity_id
_entity_poly.type
_entity_poly.pdbx_seq_one_letter_code
_entity_poly.pdbx_strand_id
1 'polypeptide(L)'
;MKAIGYQTMGSLAQADFIEFTTDIPELGAHDLLVEVHGVSINPVDTNVRRRAQPEQQPKILGYDAAGIVKQVGLNVSRFAVGDEVYYAGDITRPGTNSEFHIVDERITGKKPSSLSMAEAAGIPLTSITAWELLFDSLGVTANDNESILIIGGAGGVGSILIQLAKKLTNLTVIASASRQESTEWVKKMGADHIINHSKPIDREIEELGIQPKYVAALTGTDEHFDAIVNLIKPRGSVAIIDNPEALNINSGKQKSIRFSWEFMFTRSMFETADMDEQHKLLNQVSDMLDNGILRSTVTNNLGKLSPKTIVEAHRRQESGRVIGKNVLEGFFSNL
;
A
#
# COMPACT_ATOMS: atom_id res chain seq x y z
N MET A 1 16.93 -14.11 -16.36
CA MET A 1 15.50 -13.77 -16.33
C MET A 1 15.22 -12.49 -17.07
N LYS A 2 14.02 -12.30 -17.59
CA LYS A 2 13.56 -11.01 -18.12
C LYS A 2 13.11 -10.10 -17.00
N ALA A 3 13.36 -8.80 -17.17
CA ALA A 3 12.90 -7.75 -16.26
C ALA A 3 12.59 -6.48 -17.06
N ILE A 4 11.80 -5.59 -16.45
CA ILE A 4 11.54 -4.26 -16.98
C ILE A 4 12.05 -3.23 -15.98
N GLY A 5 12.93 -2.36 -16.46
CA GLY A 5 13.50 -1.28 -15.67
C GLY A 5 13.48 0.05 -16.41
N TYR A 6 13.68 1.14 -15.67
CA TYR A 6 13.84 2.47 -16.24
C TYR A 6 15.31 2.87 -16.29
N GLN A 7 15.68 3.69 -17.28
CA GLN A 7 17.05 4.14 -17.54
C GLN A 7 17.29 5.59 -17.11
N THR A 8 16.27 6.42 -17.13
CA THR A 8 16.39 7.86 -16.87
C THR A 8 15.52 8.26 -15.67
N MET A 9 16.15 8.80 -14.64
CA MET A 9 15.47 9.30 -13.45
C MET A 9 14.39 10.34 -13.85
N GLY A 10 13.20 10.19 -13.28
CA GLY A 10 12.08 11.11 -13.48
C GLY A 10 11.33 10.95 -14.81
N SER A 11 11.91 10.29 -15.82
CA SER A 11 11.28 10.15 -17.13
C SER A 11 10.04 9.25 -17.11
N LEU A 12 9.01 9.64 -17.88
CA LEU A 12 7.85 8.83 -18.26
C LEU A 12 7.81 8.55 -19.76
N ALA A 13 8.91 8.83 -20.50
CA ALA A 13 9.01 8.44 -21.90
C ALA A 13 9.07 6.91 -21.99
N GLN A 14 8.27 6.33 -22.90
CA GLN A 14 8.23 4.87 -23.04
C GLN A 14 9.61 4.30 -23.44
N ALA A 15 10.42 5.06 -24.17
CA ALA A 15 11.77 4.66 -24.58
C ALA A 15 12.73 4.48 -23.40
N ASP A 16 12.45 5.09 -22.24
CA ASP A 16 13.27 4.97 -21.02
C ASP A 16 12.93 3.74 -20.17
N PHE A 17 11.84 3.05 -20.49
CA PHE A 17 11.47 1.78 -19.90
C PHE A 17 11.78 0.65 -20.87
N ILE A 18 12.67 -0.24 -20.49
CA ILE A 18 13.10 -1.33 -21.37
C ILE A 18 12.91 -2.69 -20.73
N GLU A 19 12.57 -3.67 -21.55
CA GLU A 19 12.69 -5.09 -21.22
C GLU A 19 14.13 -5.52 -21.50
N PHE A 20 14.77 -6.14 -20.54
CA PHE A 20 16.15 -6.60 -20.64
C PHE A 20 16.34 -7.94 -19.91
N THR A 21 17.46 -8.60 -20.18
CA THR A 21 17.84 -9.85 -19.50
C THR A 21 18.85 -9.53 -18.40
N THR A 22 18.62 -10.11 -17.23
CA THR A 22 19.54 -10.05 -16.08
C THR A 22 19.61 -11.41 -15.39
N ASP A 23 20.61 -11.60 -14.54
CA ASP A 23 20.72 -12.82 -13.73
C ASP A 23 19.58 -12.90 -12.71
N ILE A 24 19.24 -14.13 -12.32
CA ILE A 24 18.38 -14.36 -11.16
C ILE A 24 19.21 -14.06 -9.92
N PRO A 25 18.73 -13.21 -8.97
CA PRO A 25 19.47 -12.89 -7.77
C PRO A 25 19.79 -14.14 -6.93
N GLU A 26 20.91 -14.12 -6.20
CA GLU A 26 21.26 -15.18 -5.27
C GLU A 26 20.27 -15.26 -4.11
N LEU A 27 19.90 -16.48 -3.76
CA LEU A 27 18.90 -16.77 -2.72
C LEU A 27 19.55 -16.68 -1.33
N GLY A 28 19.07 -15.78 -0.49
CA GLY A 28 19.44 -15.71 0.93
C GLY A 28 18.84 -16.88 1.73
N ALA A 29 19.30 -17.06 2.97
CA ALA A 29 18.92 -18.20 3.81
C ALA A 29 17.39 -18.23 4.12
N HIS A 30 16.75 -17.08 4.25
CA HIS A 30 15.30 -16.93 4.51
C HIS A 30 14.50 -16.52 3.27
N ASP A 31 15.11 -16.50 2.09
CA ASP A 31 14.46 -16.03 0.87
C ASP A 31 13.67 -17.13 0.15
N LEU A 32 12.63 -16.68 -0.50
CA LEU A 32 11.85 -17.43 -1.48
C LEU A 32 12.19 -16.88 -2.87
N LEU A 33 12.47 -17.74 -3.83
CA LEU A 33 12.46 -17.39 -5.25
C LEU A 33 11.05 -17.58 -5.78
N VAL A 34 10.42 -16.49 -6.18
CA VAL A 34 9.02 -16.47 -6.65
C VAL A 34 8.97 -16.20 -8.15
N GLU A 35 8.27 -17.05 -8.90
CA GLU A 35 7.85 -16.79 -10.27
C GLU A 35 6.67 -15.82 -10.23
N VAL A 36 6.84 -14.61 -10.78
CA VAL A 36 5.89 -13.50 -10.62
C VAL A 36 4.78 -13.59 -11.66
N HIS A 37 3.55 -13.76 -11.21
CA HIS A 37 2.35 -13.87 -12.04
C HIS A 37 1.45 -12.63 -12.01
N GLY A 38 1.59 -11.76 -11.01
CA GLY A 38 0.88 -10.50 -10.90
C GLY A 38 1.70 -9.46 -10.17
N VAL A 39 1.55 -8.19 -10.55
CA VAL A 39 2.18 -7.03 -9.91
C VAL A 39 1.18 -5.90 -9.77
N SER A 40 1.43 -4.95 -8.88
CA SER A 40 0.63 -3.74 -8.80
C SER A 40 1.49 -2.48 -8.67
N ILE A 41 0.92 -1.34 -9.01
CA ILE A 41 1.61 -0.06 -8.96
C ILE A 41 1.16 0.74 -7.74
N ASN A 42 2.13 1.35 -7.09
CA ASN A 42 1.95 2.15 -5.88
C ASN A 42 2.61 3.54 -6.03
N PRO A 43 2.24 4.53 -5.18
CA PRO A 43 2.92 5.83 -5.16
C PRO A 43 4.44 5.71 -4.96
N VAL A 44 4.92 4.71 -4.21
CA VAL A 44 6.35 4.47 -3.99
C VAL A 44 7.10 4.18 -5.29
N ASP A 45 6.51 3.46 -6.24
CA ASP A 45 7.13 3.19 -7.54
C ASP A 45 7.45 4.49 -8.28
N THR A 46 6.48 5.41 -8.30
CA THR A 46 6.66 6.72 -8.94
C THR A 46 7.65 7.60 -8.17
N ASN A 47 7.65 7.55 -6.84
CA ASN A 47 8.55 8.31 -5.99
C ASN A 47 10.00 7.82 -6.13
N VAL A 48 10.24 6.51 -6.17
CA VAL A 48 11.57 5.94 -6.40
C VAL A 48 12.07 6.33 -7.79
N ARG A 49 11.24 6.18 -8.84
CA ARG A 49 11.61 6.58 -10.20
C ARG A 49 12.01 8.05 -10.30
N ARG A 50 11.32 8.93 -9.59
CA ARG A 50 11.61 10.38 -9.59
C ARG A 50 12.90 10.76 -8.88
N ARG A 51 13.39 9.94 -7.94
CA ARG A 51 14.49 10.31 -7.03
C ARG A 51 15.73 9.45 -7.18
N ALA A 52 15.62 8.25 -7.74
CA ALA A 52 16.73 7.32 -7.86
C ALA A 52 17.23 7.25 -9.31
N GLN A 53 18.51 7.63 -9.52
CA GLN A 53 19.19 7.44 -10.80
C GLN A 53 19.62 5.98 -10.93
N PRO A 54 19.29 5.27 -12.02
CA PRO A 54 19.92 3.99 -12.33
C PRO A 54 21.43 4.14 -12.49
N GLU A 55 22.18 3.18 -11.98
CA GLU A 55 23.66 3.25 -12.02
C GLU A 55 24.21 2.55 -13.27
N GLN A 56 24.37 1.23 -13.22
CA GLN A 56 24.98 0.43 -14.30
C GLN A 56 23.93 -0.28 -15.17
N GLN A 57 22.79 -0.61 -14.61
CA GLN A 57 21.69 -1.30 -15.28
C GLN A 57 20.37 -0.56 -15.05
N PRO A 58 19.36 -0.77 -15.90
CA PRO A 58 18.03 -0.22 -15.67
C PRO A 58 17.50 -0.63 -14.30
N LYS A 59 16.96 0.32 -13.55
CA LYS A 59 16.43 0.04 -12.21
C LYS A 59 15.06 -0.63 -12.30
N ILE A 60 14.97 -1.85 -11.76
CA ILE A 60 13.72 -2.61 -11.67
C ILE A 60 12.89 -2.06 -10.52
N LEU A 61 11.66 -1.66 -10.79
CA LEU A 61 10.66 -1.24 -9.82
C LEU A 61 9.66 -2.37 -9.53
N GLY A 62 8.70 -2.07 -8.67
CA GLY A 62 7.62 -2.95 -8.27
C GLY A 62 7.74 -3.37 -6.81
N TYR A 63 6.71 -3.01 -6.04
CA TYR A 63 6.65 -3.26 -4.60
C TYR A 63 5.29 -3.86 -4.23
N ASP A 64 4.83 -4.79 -5.06
CA ASP A 64 3.66 -5.63 -4.86
C ASP A 64 3.71 -6.78 -5.86
N ALA A 65 3.60 -8.01 -5.41
CA ALA A 65 3.53 -9.17 -6.30
C ALA A 65 2.68 -10.30 -5.73
N ALA A 66 2.22 -11.16 -6.63
CA ALA A 66 1.74 -12.49 -6.34
C ALA A 66 2.36 -13.48 -7.34
N GLY A 67 2.65 -14.69 -6.88
CA GLY A 67 3.31 -15.68 -7.70
C GLY A 67 3.46 -17.03 -7.02
N ILE A 68 4.29 -17.89 -7.62
CA ILE A 68 4.50 -19.26 -7.21
C ILE A 68 5.95 -19.45 -6.76
N VAL A 69 6.15 -20.02 -5.58
CA VAL A 69 7.48 -20.35 -5.04
C VAL A 69 8.17 -21.41 -5.90
N LYS A 70 9.36 -21.10 -6.41
CA LYS A 70 10.19 -22.03 -7.22
C LYS A 70 11.38 -22.61 -6.49
N GLN A 71 11.94 -21.82 -5.55
CA GLN A 71 13.03 -22.28 -4.68
C GLN A 71 12.89 -21.64 -3.31
N VAL A 72 13.47 -22.27 -2.31
CA VAL A 72 13.48 -21.79 -0.92
C VAL A 72 14.91 -21.80 -0.38
N GLY A 73 15.25 -20.80 0.44
CA GLY A 73 16.52 -20.73 1.15
C GLY A 73 16.63 -21.80 2.26
N LEU A 74 17.85 -22.00 2.74
CA LEU A 74 18.15 -23.11 3.68
C LEU A 74 17.42 -23.03 5.01
N ASN A 75 17.05 -21.82 5.47
CA ASN A 75 16.38 -21.61 6.75
C ASN A 75 14.88 -21.34 6.57
N VAL A 76 14.35 -21.43 5.36
CA VAL A 76 12.91 -21.25 5.11
C VAL A 76 12.13 -22.39 5.75
N SER A 77 11.09 -22.05 6.48
CA SER A 77 10.24 -23.00 7.20
C SER A 77 8.74 -22.81 7.00
N ARG A 78 8.33 -21.67 6.45
CA ARG A 78 6.92 -21.26 6.34
C ARG A 78 6.30 -21.61 4.99
N PHE A 79 7.13 -21.80 3.98
CA PHE A 79 6.71 -22.05 2.60
C PHE A 79 7.50 -23.17 1.95
N ALA A 80 6.89 -23.79 0.94
CA ALA A 80 7.49 -24.84 0.10
C ALA A 80 7.40 -24.47 -1.39
N VAL A 81 8.19 -25.15 -2.21
CA VAL A 81 8.08 -25.06 -3.68
C VAL A 81 6.67 -25.45 -4.13
N GLY A 82 6.06 -24.59 -4.94
CA GLY A 82 4.70 -24.74 -5.43
C GLY A 82 3.66 -23.91 -4.68
N ASP A 83 4.00 -23.34 -3.51
CA ASP A 83 3.07 -22.49 -2.76
C ASP A 83 2.77 -21.19 -3.53
N GLU A 84 1.50 -20.80 -3.52
CA GLU A 84 1.05 -19.49 -4.03
C GLU A 84 1.19 -18.43 -2.94
N VAL A 85 1.94 -17.38 -3.23
CA VAL A 85 2.30 -16.32 -2.29
C VAL A 85 1.97 -14.94 -2.82
N TYR A 86 1.86 -13.97 -1.88
CA TYR A 86 1.73 -12.56 -2.20
C TYR A 86 2.47 -11.70 -1.18
N TYR A 87 3.03 -10.57 -1.59
CA TYR A 87 3.91 -9.75 -0.75
C TYR A 87 4.16 -8.37 -1.35
N ALA A 88 4.63 -7.43 -0.52
CA ALA A 88 5.08 -6.11 -0.98
C ALA A 88 6.59 -6.04 -1.28
N GLY A 89 7.38 -6.93 -0.70
CA GLY A 89 8.84 -6.96 -0.87
C GLY A 89 9.57 -5.94 -0.03
N ASP A 90 10.82 -5.64 -0.41
CA ASP A 90 11.74 -4.74 0.28
C ASP A 90 12.24 -3.66 -0.68
N ILE A 91 12.12 -2.39 -0.28
CA ILE A 91 12.52 -1.24 -1.12
C ILE A 91 14.04 -1.16 -1.36
N THR A 92 14.84 -1.86 -0.56
CA THR A 92 16.30 -1.92 -0.70
C THR A 92 16.78 -2.95 -1.71
N ARG A 93 15.88 -3.84 -2.17
CA ARG A 93 16.15 -4.90 -3.15
C ARG A 93 15.62 -4.54 -4.54
N PRO A 94 16.04 -5.22 -5.63
CA PRO A 94 15.41 -5.12 -6.94
C PRO A 94 13.90 -5.37 -6.85
N GLY A 95 13.10 -4.66 -7.65
CA GLY A 95 11.64 -4.75 -7.59
C GLY A 95 11.05 -5.95 -8.36
N THR A 96 9.72 -6.05 -8.29
CA THR A 96 8.93 -7.20 -8.77
C THR A 96 8.60 -7.17 -10.27
N ASN A 97 9.00 -6.11 -11.02
CA ASN A 97 8.76 -6.04 -12.47
C ASN A 97 9.72 -6.97 -13.25
N SER A 98 9.73 -8.25 -12.91
CA SER A 98 10.64 -9.28 -13.45
C SER A 98 9.94 -10.64 -13.50
N GLU A 99 10.54 -11.62 -14.23
CA GLU A 99 10.03 -12.99 -14.27
C GLU A 99 10.13 -13.67 -12.91
N PHE A 100 11.23 -13.44 -12.20
CA PHE A 100 11.49 -14.01 -10.87
C PHE A 100 11.89 -12.90 -9.92
N HIS A 101 11.47 -13.05 -8.68
CA HIS A 101 11.80 -12.12 -7.60
C HIS A 101 12.17 -12.89 -6.33
N ILE A 102 13.09 -12.35 -5.53
CA ILE A 102 13.42 -12.91 -4.22
C ILE A 102 12.81 -12.07 -3.10
N VAL A 103 12.23 -12.74 -2.14
CA VAL A 103 11.57 -12.10 -0.99
C VAL A 103 11.78 -12.93 0.27
N ASP A 104 11.97 -12.28 1.41
CA ASP A 104 12.07 -12.94 2.71
C ASP A 104 10.71 -13.56 3.12
N GLU A 105 10.73 -14.80 3.64
CA GLU A 105 9.52 -15.50 4.09
C GLU A 105 8.76 -14.76 5.20
N ARG A 106 9.47 -13.94 6.01
CA ARG A 106 8.90 -13.21 7.15
C ARG A 106 8.02 -12.02 6.74
N ILE A 107 8.14 -11.55 5.48
CA ILE A 107 7.30 -10.48 4.91
C ILE A 107 6.38 -10.97 3.79
N THR A 108 6.19 -12.29 3.70
CA THR A 108 5.40 -12.96 2.65
C THR A 108 4.18 -13.62 3.26
N GLY A 109 3.02 -13.48 2.64
CA GLY A 109 1.77 -14.16 3.00
C GLY A 109 1.36 -15.22 1.98
N LYS A 110 0.45 -16.12 2.36
CA LYS A 110 -0.24 -17.03 1.44
C LYS A 110 -1.25 -16.23 0.61
N LYS A 111 -1.20 -16.40 -0.69
CA LYS A 111 -2.16 -15.74 -1.60
C LYS A 111 -3.59 -16.16 -1.27
N PRO A 112 -4.56 -15.22 -1.20
CA PRO A 112 -5.98 -15.57 -1.10
C PRO A 112 -6.41 -16.48 -2.25
N SER A 113 -7.07 -17.60 -1.94
CA SER A 113 -7.54 -18.55 -2.93
C SER A 113 -8.66 -17.99 -3.81
N SER A 114 -9.43 -17.06 -3.28
CA SER A 114 -10.55 -16.38 -3.94
C SER A 114 -10.14 -15.36 -5.00
N LEU A 115 -8.86 -14.97 -5.04
CA LEU A 115 -8.35 -13.95 -5.96
C LEU A 115 -7.44 -14.56 -7.02
N SER A 116 -7.51 -14.02 -8.24
CA SER A 116 -6.48 -14.26 -9.27
C SER A 116 -5.12 -13.70 -8.83
N MET A 117 -4.03 -14.10 -9.48
CA MET A 117 -2.68 -13.61 -9.19
C MET A 117 -2.59 -12.07 -9.33
N ALA A 118 -3.16 -11.52 -10.40
CA ALA A 118 -3.16 -10.06 -10.61
C ALA A 118 -3.96 -9.32 -9.51
N GLU A 119 -5.14 -9.83 -9.13
CA GLU A 119 -5.92 -9.23 -8.05
C GLU A 119 -5.21 -9.34 -6.70
N ALA A 120 -4.63 -10.49 -6.39
CA ALA A 120 -3.89 -10.70 -5.16
C ALA A 120 -2.68 -9.77 -5.04
N ALA A 121 -1.98 -9.49 -6.15
CA ALA A 121 -0.88 -8.53 -6.16
C ALA A 121 -1.30 -7.10 -5.80
N GLY A 122 -2.58 -6.74 -5.92
CA GLY A 122 -3.08 -5.42 -5.52
C GLY A 122 -3.33 -5.24 -4.02
N ILE A 123 -3.02 -6.22 -3.19
CA ILE A 123 -3.42 -6.25 -1.77
C ILE A 123 -2.27 -5.95 -0.80
N PRO A 124 -1.04 -6.51 -0.94
CA PRO A 124 -0.07 -6.57 0.15
C PRO A 124 0.37 -5.19 0.67
N LEU A 125 0.96 -4.34 -0.16
CA LEU A 125 1.52 -3.06 0.28
C LEU A 125 0.47 -2.21 0.99
N THR A 126 -0.71 -2.10 0.41
CA THR A 126 -1.78 -1.27 0.98
C THR A 126 -2.35 -1.87 2.26
N SER A 127 -2.40 -3.20 2.37
CA SER A 127 -2.87 -3.87 3.60
C SER A 127 -1.87 -3.77 4.73
N ILE A 128 -0.58 -3.93 4.45
CA ILE A 128 0.49 -3.73 5.45
C ILE A 128 0.43 -2.29 5.96
N THR A 129 0.46 -1.31 5.05
CA THR A 129 0.39 0.11 5.42
C THR A 129 -0.86 0.42 6.24
N ALA A 130 -2.04 -0.06 5.83
CA ALA A 130 -3.29 0.22 6.54
C ALA A 130 -3.34 -0.44 7.91
N TRP A 131 -2.84 -1.65 8.03
CA TRP A 131 -2.79 -2.41 9.29
C TRP A 131 -1.85 -1.76 10.30
N GLU A 132 -0.59 -1.54 9.89
CA GLU A 132 0.43 -0.91 10.73
C GLU A 132 0.03 0.52 11.10
N LEU A 133 -0.56 1.28 10.17
CA LEU A 133 -1.10 2.62 10.46
C LEU A 133 -2.19 2.57 11.53
N LEU A 134 -3.15 1.65 11.41
CA LEU A 134 -4.31 1.58 12.30
C LEU A 134 -3.91 1.11 13.71
N PHE A 135 -3.17 0.02 13.79
CA PHE A 135 -2.90 -0.65 15.07
C PHE A 135 -1.60 -0.20 15.72
N ASP A 136 -0.51 -0.04 14.96
CA ASP A 136 0.80 0.31 15.51
C ASP A 136 0.96 1.83 15.62
N SER A 137 0.70 2.58 14.55
CA SER A 137 0.96 4.02 14.50
C SER A 137 -0.12 4.83 15.22
N LEU A 138 -1.39 4.57 15.01
CA LEU A 138 -2.50 5.23 15.72
C LEU A 138 -2.79 4.61 17.09
N GLY A 139 -2.41 3.35 17.31
CA GLY A 139 -2.63 2.62 18.56
C GLY A 139 -4.11 2.29 18.80
N VAL A 140 -4.87 2.06 17.73
CA VAL A 140 -6.29 1.66 17.82
C VAL A 140 -6.38 0.23 18.34
N THR A 141 -7.38 -0.02 19.18
CA THR A 141 -7.73 -1.35 19.67
C THR A 141 -9.10 -1.79 19.16
N ALA A 142 -9.36 -3.10 19.19
CA ALA A 142 -10.65 -3.65 18.76
C ALA A 142 -11.87 -3.07 19.51
N ASN A 143 -11.66 -2.63 20.75
CA ASN A 143 -12.73 -2.12 21.61
C ASN A 143 -12.89 -0.58 21.56
N ASP A 144 -12.05 0.12 20.77
CA ASP A 144 -12.16 1.56 20.65
C ASP A 144 -13.49 1.96 20.00
N ASN A 145 -14.25 2.79 20.70
CA ASN A 145 -15.54 3.35 20.27
C ASN A 145 -15.40 4.85 20.03
N GLU A 146 -14.50 5.22 19.15
CA GLU A 146 -14.15 6.59 18.79
C GLU A 146 -14.36 6.80 17.29
N SER A 147 -13.92 7.92 16.74
CA SER A 147 -13.98 8.15 15.31
C SER A 147 -12.59 8.33 14.68
N ILE A 148 -12.45 7.84 13.45
CA ILE A 148 -11.27 8.02 12.60
C ILE A 148 -11.65 8.83 11.36
N LEU A 149 -10.83 9.85 11.04
CA LEU A 149 -10.87 10.54 9.75
C LEU A 149 -9.79 9.97 8.84
N ILE A 150 -10.17 9.52 7.65
CA ILE A 150 -9.28 8.98 6.62
C ILE A 150 -9.22 9.97 5.45
N ILE A 151 -8.13 10.72 5.34
CA ILE A 151 -7.91 11.66 4.23
C ILE A 151 -7.30 10.87 3.06
N GLY A 152 -7.94 10.93 1.88
CA GLY A 152 -7.57 10.07 0.74
C GLY A 152 -8.25 8.70 0.76
N GLY A 153 -9.49 8.63 1.28
CA GLY A 153 -10.23 7.38 1.49
C GLY A 153 -10.43 6.51 0.26
N ALA A 154 -10.48 7.07 -0.95
CA ALA A 154 -10.71 6.32 -2.17
C ALA A 154 -9.44 5.72 -2.80
N GLY A 155 -8.25 6.07 -2.34
CA GLY A 155 -6.99 5.49 -2.80
C GLY A 155 -6.79 4.04 -2.33
N GLY A 156 -5.68 3.42 -2.72
CA GLY A 156 -5.37 2.03 -2.38
C GLY A 156 -5.39 1.76 -0.87
N VAL A 157 -4.60 2.53 -0.09
CA VAL A 157 -4.54 2.38 1.38
C VAL A 157 -5.88 2.75 2.02
N GLY A 158 -6.49 3.87 1.62
CA GLY A 158 -7.78 4.29 2.18
C GLY A 158 -8.88 3.26 1.99
N SER A 159 -8.91 2.60 0.84
CA SER A 159 -9.91 1.57 0.51
C SER A 159 -9.85 0.36 1.43
N ILE A 160 -8.67 -0.12 1.78
CA ILE A 160 -8.51 -1.26 2.69
C ILE A 160 -8.59 -0.81 4.15
N LEU A 161 -8.08 0.37 4.50
CA LEU A 161 -8.14 0.94 5.85
C LEU A 161 -9.59 1.12 6.33
N ILE A 162 -10.48 1.65 5.46
CA ILE A 162 -11.92 1.75 5.76
C ILE A 162 -12.47 0.38 6.16
N GLN A 163 -12.17 -0.65 5.37
CA GLN A 163 -12.67 -2.00 5.62
C GLN A 163 -12.11 -2.59 6.92
N LEU A 164 -10.78 -2.48 7.16
CA LEU A 164 -10.15 -2.98 8.37
C LEU A 164 -10.71 -2.29 9.61
N ALA A 165 -10.82 -0.96 9.61
CA ALA A 165 -11.41 -0.21 10.71
C ALA A 165 -12.85 -0.66 11.01
N LYS A 166 -13.68 -0.86 9.97
CA LYS A 166 -15.07 -1.31 10.13
C LYS A 166 -15.23 -2.76 10.58
N LYS A 167 -14.28 -3.62 10.24
CA LYS A 167 -14.39 -5.07 10.51
C LYS A 167 -13.69 -5.51 11.79
N LEU A 168 -12.64 -4.80 12.18
CA LEU A 168 -11.78 -5.19 13.31
C LEU A 168 -11.92 -4.27 14.53
N THR A 169 -12.70 -3.18 14.43
CA THR A 169 -12.88 -2.21 15.53
C THR A 169 -14.32 -1.72 15.60
N ASN A 170 -14.64 -0.95 16.64
CA ASN A 170 -15.93 -0.27 16.77
C ASN A 170 -15.88 1.20 16.33
N LEU A 171 -14.87 1.59 15.55
CA LEU A 171 -14.71 2.98 15.11
C LEU A 171 -15.84 3.44 14.17
N THR A 172 -16.24 4.70 14.34
CA THR A 172 -16.97 5.45 13.33
C THR A 172 -15.98 5.94 12.29
N VAL A 173 -16.15 5.53 11.04
CA VAL A 173 -15.23 5.85 9.93
C VAL A 173 -15.74 7.01 9.11
N ILE A 174 -14.96 8.10 9.09
CA ILE A 174 -15.18 9.26 8.23
C ILE A 174 -14.13 9.21 7.12
N ALA A 175 -14.54 9.11 5.86
CA ALA A 175 -13.62 9.06 4.73
C ALA A 175 -13.74 10.32 3.86
N SER A 176 -12.62 10.82 3.36
CA SER A 176 -12.65 11.93 2.42
C SER A 176 -12.72 11.48 0.96
N ALA A 177 -13.60 12.09 0.18
CA ALA A 177 -13.73 11.89 -1.26
C ALA A 177 -14.32 13.15 -1.90
N SER A 178 -13.87 13.53 -3.11
CA SER A 178 -14.28 14.79 -3.74
C SER A 178 -15.06 14.64 -5.04
N ARG A 179 -15.08 13.43 -5.63
CA ARG A 179 -15.79 13.12 -6.88
C ARG A 179 -16.90 12.11 -6.61
N GLN A 180 -17.95 12.09 -7.43
CA GLN A 180 -19.07 11.16 -7.28
C GLN A 180 -18.58 9.70 -7.22
N GLU A 181 -17.74 9.28 -8.18
CA GLU A 181 -17.21 7.91 -8.23
C GLU A 181 -16.42 7.54 -6.96
N SER A 182 -15.57 8.46 -6.45
CA SER A 182 -14.82 8.22 -5.23
C SER A 182 -15.73 8.20 -3.99
N THR A 183 -16.78 9.00 -3.96
CA THR A 183 -17.79 9.00 -2.89
C THR A 183 -18.57 7.67 -2.85
N GLU A 184 -19.02 7.19 -3.99
CA GLU A 184 -19.68 5.89 -4.10
C GLU A 184 -18.75 4.74 -3.69
N TRP A 185 -17.47 4.85 -4.08
CA TRP A 185 -16.47 3.85 -3.72
C TRP A 185 -16.20 3.78 -2.22
N VAL A 186 -15.93 4.90 -1.53
CA VAL A 186 -15.67 4.87 -0.08
C VAL A 186 -16.89 4.40 0.71
N LYS A 187 -18.11 4.73 0.25
CA LYS A 187 -19.34 4.19 0.79
C LYS A 187 -19.42 2.67 0.63
N LYS A 188 -19.08 2.16 -0.56
CA LYS A 188 -19.03 0.72 -0.83
C LYS A 188 -17.97 0.01 0.05
N MET A 189 -16.87 0.68 0.39
CA MET A 189 -15.83 0.15 1.30
C MET A 189 -16.32 0.14 2.76
N GLY A 190 -17.36 0.88 3.12
CA GLY A 190 -17.99 0.84 4.44
C GLY A 190 -17.80 2.09 5.28
N ALA A 191 -17.42 3.23 4.71
CA ALA A 191 -17.38 4.50 5.43
C ALA A 191 -18.77 4.88 5.97
N ASP A 192 -18.84 5.30 7.24
CA ASP A 192 -20.08 5.75 7.88
C ASP A 192 -20.43 7.16 7.42
N HIS A 193 -19.43 8.02 7.29
CA HIS A 193 -19.57 9.42 6.86
C HIS A 193 -18.57 9.74 5.78
N ILE A 194 -18.93 10.69 4.91
CA ILE A 194 -18.06 11.12 3.81
C ILE A 194 -17.98 12.65 3.83
N ILE A 195 -16.76 13.17 3.74
CA ILE A 195 -16.49 14.60 3.60
C ILE A 195 -15.81 14.90 2.27
N ASN A 196 -15.93 16.12 1.80
CA ASN A 196 -15.30 16.57 0.57
C ASN A 196 -13.99 17.32 0.87
N HIS A 197 -12.85 16.67 0.62
CA HIS A 197 -11.53 17.29 0.85
C HIS A 197 -11.15 18.42 -0.13
N SER A 198 -11.96 18.70 -1.16
CA SER A 198 -11.82 19.90 -1.98
C SER A 198 -12.39 21.15 -1.32
N LYS A 199 -13.02 21.00 -0.15
CA LYS A 199 -13.49 22.04 0.72
C LYS A 199 -12.66 22.07 2.01
N PRO A 200 -12.76 23.14 2.83
CA PRO A 200 -12.14 23.16 4.15
C PRO A 200 -12.65 21.98 5.00
N ILE A 201 -11.76 21.03 5.29
CA ILE A 201 -12.15 19.77 5.96
C ILE A 201 -12.61 19.98 7.40
N ASP A 202 -12.14 21.01 8.08
CA ASP A 202 -12.60 21.42 9.41
C ASP A 202 -14.09 21.79 9.40
N ARG A 203 -14.55 22.53 8.38
CA ARG A 203 -15.95 22.88 8.20
C ARG A 203 -16.83 21.66 7.92
N GLU A 204 -16.38 20.80 7.02
CA GLU A 204 -17.10 19.55 6.71
C GLU A 204 -17.23 18.66 7.96
N ILE A 205 -16.22 18.62 8.84
CA ILE A 205 -16.25 17.87 10.11
C ILE A 205 -17.16 18.56 11.14
N GLU A 206 -17.13 19.88 11.25
CA GLU A 206 -18.06 20.64 12.11
C GLU A 206 -19.52 20.36 11.74
N GLU A 207 -19.86 20.36 10.45
CA GLU A 207 -21.20 20.08 9.96
C GLU A 207 -21.70 18.67 10.32
N LEU A 208 -20.78 17.69 10.40
CA LEU A 208 -21.10 16.34 10.87
C LEU A 208 -21.35 16.26 12.38
N GLY A 209 -20.87 17.24 13.15
CA GLY A 209 -20.93 17.22 14.61
C GLY A 209 -20.09 16.10 15.26
N ILE A 210 -19.12 15.55 14.53
CA ILE A 210 -18.24 14.44 14.97
C ILE A 210 -16.81 14.96 15.06
N GLN A 211 -16.20 14.86 16.24
CA GLN A 211 -14.79 15.22 16.42
C GLN A 211 -13.93 13.96 16.42
N PRO A 212 -13.05 13.75 15.41
CA PRO A 212 -12.27 12.52 15.32
C PRO A 212 -11.18 12.44 16.41
N LYS A 213 -10.96 11.25 16.93
CA LYS A 213 -9.86 10.89 17.83
C LYS A 213 -8.60 10.51 17.06
N TYR A 214 -8.79 9.91 15.90
CA TYR A 214 -7.74 9.39 15.04
C TYR A 214 -7.82 10.05 13.67
N VAL A 215 -6.66 10.35 13.08
CA VAL A 215 -6.57 10.85 11.69
C VAL A 215 -5.51 10.05 10.94
N ALA A 216 -5.92 9.43 9.84
CA ALA A 216 -5.05 8.84 8.85
C ALA A 216 -4.84 9.83 7.70
N ALA A 217 -3.68 10.48 7.66
CA ALA A 217 -3.30 11.43 6.63
C ALA A 217 -2.56 10.66 5.51
N LEU A 218 -3.30 10.24 4.48
CA LEU A 218 -2.75 9.39 3.42
C LEU A 218 -2.27 10.19 2.21
N THR A 219 -2.67 11.46 2.11
CA THR A 219 -2.30 12.36 1.02
C THR A 219 -2.63 13.80 1.37
N GLY A 220 -1.90 14.77 0.79
CA GLY A 220 -2.17 16.19 0.96
C GLY A 220 -1.98 16.69 2.40
N THR A 221 -1.07 16.07 3.15
CA THR A 221 -0.84 16.43 4.55
C THR A 221 -0.42 17.89 4.70
N ASP A 222 0.42 18.43 3.81
CA ASP A 222 0.82 19.83 3.81
C ASP A 222 -0.39 20.79 3.74
N GLU A 223 -1.38 20.45 2.91
CA GLU A 223 -2.57 21.28 2.69
C GLU A 223 -3.56 21.22 3.86
N HIS A 224 -3.61 20.09 4.55
CA HIS A 224 -4.64 19.80 5.55
C HIS A 224 -4.16 19.87 6.99
N PHE A 225 -2.85 20.02 7.24
CA PHE A 225 -2.26 19.86 8.57
C PHE A 225 -2.86 20.78 9.62
N ASP A 226 -3.02 22.07 9.33
CA ASP A 226 -3.60 23.02 10.29
C ASP A 226 -5.07 22.68 10.60
N ALA A 227 -5.83 22.30 9.59
CA ALA A 227 -7.20 21.84 9.78
C ALA A 227 -7.26 20.55 10.62
N ILE A 228 -6.35 19.59 10.39
CA ILE A 228 -6.24 18.36 11.19
C ILE A 228 -6.00 18.71 12.67
N VAL A 229 -5.05 19.60 12.96
CA VAL A 229 -4.76 20.02 14.33
C VAL A 229 -5.99 20.69 14.98
N ASN A 230 -6.76 21.47 14.21
CA ASN A 230 -7.94 22.15 14.71
C ASN A 230 -9.10 21.18 15.00
N LEU A 231 -9.37 20.23 14.11
CA LEU A 231 -10.54 19.35 14.20
C LEU A 231 -10.36 18.15 15.14
N ILE A 232 -9.12 17.67 15.36
CA ILE A 232 -8.86 16.48 16.17
C ILE A 232 -9.15 16.69 17.64
N LYS A 233 -9.64 15.65 18.35
CA LYS A 233 -9.82 15.68 19.81
C LYS A 233 -8.50 15.94 20.54
N PRO A 234 -8.53 16.60 21.71
CA PRO A 234 -7.38 16.60 22.62
C PRO A 234 -6.88 15.17 22.89
N ARG A 235 -5.56 14.97 22.93
CA ARG A 235 -4.88 13.66 23.05
C ARG A 235 -5.21 12.69 21.90
N GLY A 236 -5.57 13.22 20.73
CA GLY A 236 -5.75 12.45 19.52
C GLY A 236 -4.43 11.97 18.92
N SER A 237 -4.50 11.11 17.92
CA SER A 237 -3.34 10.58 17.19
C SER A 237 -3.51 10.82 15.69
N VAL A 238 -2.44 11.24 15.04
CA VAL A 238 -2.33 11.43 13.60
C VAL A 238 -1.23 10.52 13.06
N ALA A 239 -1.53 9.70 12.08
CA ALA A 239 -0.54 8.91 11.35
C ALA A 239 -0.44 9.38 9.91
N ILE A 240 0.77 9.51 9.39
CA ILE A 240 1.10 10.15 8.12
C ILE A 240 1.88 9.15 7.26
N ILE A 241 1.51 9.01 5.98
CA ILE A 241 2.22 8.14 5.02
C ILE A 241 2.77 8.88 3.81
N ASP A 242 2.30 10.09 3.51
CA ASP A 242 2.83 10.91 2.43
C ASP A 242 4.10 11.66 2.87
N ASN A 243 4.64 12.52 2.00
CA ASN A 243 5.92 13.18 2.22
C ASN A 243 5.75 14.71 2.28
N PRO A 244 5.17 15.27 3.35
CA PRO A 244 5.08 16.71 3.52
C PRO A 244 6.48 17.34 3.61
N GLU A 245 6.64 18.57 3.09
CA GLU A 245 7.93 19.26 3.12
C GLU A 245 8.27 19.75 4.53
N ALA A 246 7.27 20.30 5.24
CA ALA A 246 7.44 20.80 6.61
C ALA A 246 6.11 20.82 7.36
N LEU A 247 6.10 20.31 8.59
CA LEU A 247 4.93 20.34 9.47
C LEU A 247 5.25 21.10 10.76
N ASN A 248 4.41 22.08 11.13
CA ASN A 248 4.52 22.75 12.41
C ASN A 248 3.87 21.94 13.53
N ILE A 249 4.55 20.90 13.99
CA ILE A 249 4.04 20.03 15.08
C ILE A 249 3.79 20.78 16.41
N ASN A 250 4.39 21.97 16.60
CA ASN A 250 4.14 22.78 17.80
C ASN A 250 2.68 23.23 17.92
N SER A 251 1.95 23.36 16.80
CA SER A 251 0.52 23.71 16.83
C SER A 251 -0.32 22.65 17.56
N GLY A 252 0.11 21.39 17.56
CA GLY A 252 -0.55 20.30 18.27
C GLY A 252 -0.30 20.24 19.79
N LYS A 253 0.63 21.05 20.32
CA LYS A 253 1.10 20.97 21.71
C LYS A 253 -0.03 21.15 22.73
N GLN A 254 -0.91 22.13 22.56
CA GLN A 254 -1.97 22.43 23.53
C GLN A 254 -2.98 21.28 23.64
N LYS A 255 -3.22 20.53 22.55
CA LYS A 255 -4.08 19.36 22.53
C LYS A 255 -3.34 18.07 22.89
N SER A 256 -2.02 18.11 23.12
CA SER A 256 -1.18 16.91 23.34
C SER A 256 -1.37 15.85 22.24
N ILE A 257 -1.38 16.28 20.97
CA ILE A 257 -1.57 15.41 19.82
C ILE A 257 -0.33 14.51 19.66
N ARG A 258 -0.54 13.25 19.34
CA ARG A 258 0.51 12.32 18.92
C ARG A 258 0.61 12.34 17.40
N PHE A 259 1.83 12.49 16.88
CA PHE A 259 2.14 12.39 15.46
C PHE A 259 3.06 11.19 15.25
N SER A 260 2.74 10.35 14.29
CA SER A 260 3.52 9.18 13.92
C SER A 260 3.64 9.07 12.41
N TRP A 261 4.73 8.46 11.96
CA TRP A 261 4.91 8.05 10.58
C TRP A 261 4.53 6.59 10.44
N GLU A 262 3.94 6.26 9.31
CA GLU A 262 3.81 4.89 8.87
C GLU A 262 4.59 4.71 7.56
N PHE A 263 5.56 3.79 7.59
CA PHE A 263 6.35 3.42 6.43
C PHE A 263 6.56 1.91 6.45
N MET A 264 5.74 1.19 5.72
CA MET A 264 5.64 -0.26 5.75
C MET A 264 6.97 -1.02 5.46
N PHE A 265 7.94 -0.35 4.83
CA PHE A 265 9.25 -0.95 4.59
C PHE A 265 10.21 -0.88 5.80
N THR A 266 9.83 -0.20 6.88
CA THR A 266 10.69 -0.09 8.07
C THR A 266 11.10 -1.45 8.60
N ARG A 267 10.16 -2.38 8.70
CA ARG A 267 10.42 -3.74 9.21
C ARG A 267 11.40 -4.51 8.34
N SER A 268 11.24 -4.47 7.01
CA SER A 268 12.15 -5.15 6.08
C SER A 268 13.51 -4.47 5.98
N MET A 269 13.54 -3.13 5.83
CA MET A 269 14.79 -2.37 5.68
C MET A 269 15.75 -2.48 6.86
N PHE A 270 15.21 -2.56 8.07
CA PHE A 270 16.00 -2.60 9.31
C PHE A 270 16.00 -3.98 9.97
N GLU A 271 15.42 -4.99 9.34
CA GLU A 271 15.30 -6.36 9.86
C GLU A 271 14.88 -6.37 11.34
N THR A 272 13.81 -5.63 11.65
CA THR A 272 13.35 -5.47 13.03
C THR A 272 12.95 -6.81 13.65
N ALA A 273 13.02 -6.92 14.97
CA ALA A 273 12.71 -8.16 15.69
C ALA A 273 11.27 -8.66 15.49
N ASP A 274 10.36 -7.76 15.08
CA ASP A 274 8.95 -8.00 14.79
C ASP A 274 8.66 -8.05 13.28
N MET A 275 9.65 -8.26 12.42
CA MET A 275 9.51 -8.29 10.97
C MET A 275 8.45 -9.30 10.50
N ASP A 276 8.29 -10.40 11.23
CA ASP A 276 7.32 -11.46 10.91
C ASP A 276 5.84 -11.09 11.18
N GLU A 277 5.57 -9.94 11.79
CA GLU A 277 4.21 -9.41 11.89
C GLU A 277 3.60 -9.17 10.51
N GLN A 278 4.41 -8.82 9.49
CA GLN A 278 3.92 -8.68 8.12
C GLN A 278 3.43 -10.00 7.52
N HIS A 279 4.14 -11.11 7.78
CA HIS A 279 3.64 -12.45 7.42
C HIS A 279 2.29 -12.75 8.08
N LYS A 280 2.17 -12.46 9.38
CA LYS A 280 0.96 -12.77 10.15
C LYS A 280 -0.24 -11.94 9.66
N LEU A 281 -0.07 -10.63 9.49
CA LEU A 281 -1.15 -9.75 9.03
C LEU A 281 -1.58 -10.08 7.60
N LEU A 282 -0.63 -10.40 6.71
CA LEU A 282 -0.96 -10.80 5.34
C LEU A 282 -1.80 -12.09 5.33
N ASN A 283 -1.46 -13.10 6.13
CA ASN A 283 -2.28 -14.31 6.25
C ASN A 283 -3.67 -14.01 6.82
N GLN A 284 -3.81 -13.13 7.80
CA GLN A 284 -5.12 -12.71 8.31
C GLN A 284 -5.94 -11.99 7.22
N VAL A 285 -5.32 -11.09 6.45
CA VAL A 285 -5.97 -10.42 5.33
C VAL A 285 -6.40 -11.42 4.26
N SER A 286 -5.56 -12.42 3.95
CA SER A 286 -5.87 -13.51 3.03
C SER A 286 -7.11 -14.28 3.48
N ASP A 287 -7.14 -14.72 4.72
CA ASP A 287 -8.29 -15.43 5.32
C ASP A 287 -9.56 -14.57 5.28
N MET A 288 -9.45 -13.27 5.57
CA MET A 288 -10.60 -12.35 5.54
C MET A 288 -11.14 -12.15 4.13
N LEU A 289 -10.28 -12.13 3.10
CA LEU A 289 -10.68 -12.07 1.70
C LEU A 289 -11.38 -13.36 1.27
N ASP A 290 -10.82 -14.51 1.61
CA ASP A 290 -11.39 -15.81 1.24
C ASP A 290 -12.74 -16.07 1.92
N ASN A 291 -12.95 -15.54 3.12
CA ASN A 291 -14.23 -15.61 3.83
C ASN A 291 -15.21 -14.47 3.46
N GLY A 292 -14.85 -13.59 2.51
CA GLY A 292 -15.72 -12.49 2.06
C GLY A 292 -15.94 -11.38 3.12
N ILE A 293 -15.11 -11.34 4.18
CA ILE A 293 -15.13 -10.29 5.20
C ILE A 293 -14.57 -9.00 4.62
N LEU A 294 -13.46 -9.11 3.88
CA LEU A 294 -12.90 -8.04 3.07
C LEU A 294 -13.22 -8.24 1.58
N ARG A 295 -13.18 -7.16 0.83
CA ARG A 295 -13.33 -7.14 -0.63
C ARG A 295 -12.04 -6.67 -1.28
N SER A 296 -11.74 -7.20 -2.44
CA SER A 296 -10.64 -6.70 -3.27
C SER A 296 -10.79 -5.20 -3.51
N THR A 297 -9.67 -4.49 -3.44
CA THR A 297 -9.58 -3.06 -3.74
C THR A 297 -9.14 -2.78 -5.18
N VAL A 298 -8.94 -3.82 -5.99
CA VAL A 298 -8.56 -3.71 -7.40
C VAL A 298 -9.72 -3.18 -8.21
N THR A 299 -9.46 -2.14 -8.98
CA THR A 299 -10.44 -1.51 -9.88
C THR A 299 -10.07 -1.65 -11.35
N ASN A 300 -8.79 -1.81 -11.66
CA ASN A 300 -8.33 -1.93 -13.03
C ASN A 300 -7.22 -2.97 -13.16
N ASN A 301 -7.38 -3.90 -14.11
CA ASN A 301 -6.29 -4.70 -14.65
C ASN A 301 -5.85 -4.07 -15.98
N LEU A 302 -4.60 -3.64 -16.07
CA LEU A 302 -4.03 -2.96 -17.23
C LEU A 302 -3.42 -3.95 -18.25
N GLY A 303 -3.63 -5.24 -18.03
CA GLY A 303 -3.13 -6.32 -18.87
C GLY A 303 -1.67 -6.70 -18.56
N LYS A 304 -1.02 -7.33 -19.53
CA LYS A 304 0.30 -7.92 -19.37
C LYS A 304 1.39 -6.89 -19.09
N LEU A 305 2.30 -7.22 -18.17
CA LEU A 305 3.49 -6.44 -17.84
C LEU A 305 4.35 -6.18 -19.08
N SER A 306 4.58 -4.93 -19.39
CA SER A 306 5.38 -4.45 -20.51
C SER A 306 5.85 -3.01 -20.27
N PRO A 307 6.88 -2.50 -20.97
CA PRO A 307 7.26 -1.09 -20.88
C PRO A 307 6.08 -0.14 -21.10
N LYS A 308 5.20 -0.44 -22.04
CA LYS A 308 4.02 0.37 -22.36
C LYS A 308 3.02 0.41 -21.19
N THR A 309 2.69 -0.75 -20.62
CA THR A 309 1.69 -0.84 -19.56
C THR A 309 2.21 -0.29 -18.23
N ILE A 310 3.51 -0.41 -17.94
CA ILE A 310 4.13 0.24 -16.78
C ILE A 310 4.06 1.76 -16.91
N VAL A 311 4.43 2.33 -18.05
CA VAL A 311 4.35 3.79 -18.27
C VAL A 311 2.92 4.29 -18.08
N GLU A 312 1.93 3.58 -18.62
CA GLU A 312 0.53 3.93 -18.44
C GLU A 312 0.10 3.83 -16.96
N ALA A 313 0.53 2.79 -16.25
CA ALA A 313 0.22 2.61 -14.83
C ALA A 313 0.83 3.72 -13.98
N HIS A 314 2.09 4.10 -14.23
CA HIS A 314 2.75 5.23 -13.58
C HIS A 314 2.04 6.56 -13.87
N ARG A 315 1.65 6.80 -15.12
CA ARG A 315 0.91 8.01 -15.51
C ARG A 315 -0.43 8.12 -14.78
N ARG A 316 -1.16 7.01 -14.68
CA ARG A 316 -2.40 6.95 -13.90
C ARG A 316 -2.14 7.22 -12.42
N GLN A 317 -1.12 6.60 -11.84
CA GLN A 317 -0.76 6.82 -10.43
C GLN A 317 -0.42 8.29 -10.15
N GLU A 318 0.35 8.92 -11.01
CA GLU A 318 0.76 10.34 -10.88
C GLU A 318 -0.39 11.33 -11.11
N SER A 319 -1.48 10.91 -11.71
CA SER A 319 -2.66 11.78 -11.89
C SER A 319 -3.34 12.13 -10.56
N GLY A 320 -3.05 11.43 -9.46
CA GLY A 320 -3.73 11.60 -8.18
C GLY A 320 -5.22 11.19 -8.19
N ARG A 321 -5.71 10.57 -9.27
CA ARG A 321 -7.13 10.28 -9.48
C ARG A 321 -7.50 8.80 -9.39
N VAL A 322 -6.54 7.94 -9.07
CA VAL A 322 -6.75 6.49 -8.96
C VAL A 322 -7.71 6.20 -7.82
N ILE A 323 -8.72 5.39 -8.08
CA ILE A 323 -9.62 4.79 -7.10
C ILE A 323 -9.18 3.34 -6.93
N GLY A 324 -9.02 2.89 -5.69
CA GLY A 324 -8.52 1.54 -5.40
C GLY A 324 -7.14 1.29 -5.97
N LYS A 325 -6.96 0.14 -6.65
CA LYS A 325 -5.66 -0.34 -7.14
C LYS A 325 -5.67 -0.64 -8.64
N ASN A 326 -4.56 -0.32 -9.29
CA ASN A 326 -4.22 -0.76 -10.63
C ASN A 326 -3.26 -1.95 -10.55
N VAL A 327 -3.55 -3.03 -11.29
CA VAL A 327 -2.73 -4.23 -11.34
C VAL A 327 -2.32 -4.56 -12.77
N LEU A 328 -1.30 -5.39 -12.89
CA LEU A 328 -0.79 -5.93 -14.14
C LEU A 328 -0.59 -7.45 -13.99
N GLU A 329 -0.81 -8.17 -15.07
CA GLU A 329 -0.43 -9.57 -15.17
C GLU A 329 1.09 -9.68 -15.38
N GLY A 330 1.74 -10.63 -14.70
CA GLY A 330 3.17 -10.86 -14.83
C GLY A 330 3.59 -11.42 -16.21
N PHE A 331 4.85 -11.81 -16.32
CA PHE A 331 5.36 -12.41 -17.57
C PHE A 331 4.71 -13.76 -17.90
N PHE A 332 4.25 -14.51 -16.90
CA PHE A 332 3.72 -15.88 -16.99
C PHE A 332 2.18 -15.97 -16.94
N SER A 333 1.47 -14.94 -17.26
CA SER A 333 0.01 -14.84 -17.11
C SER A 333 -0.85 -15.77 -18.01
N ASN A 334 -0.26 -16.77 -18.64
CA ASN A 334 -0.94 -17.72 -19.54
C ASN A 334 -0.91 -19.19 -19.02
N LEU A 335 -0.99 -19.41 -17.73
CA LEU A 335 -1.21 -20.73 -17.15
C LEU A 335 -2.65 -20.93 -16.73
#